data_5eca73fad59e0a553f5c5faeeae9804d
#
_entry.id   5eca73fad59e0a553f5c5faeeae9804d
#
_cell.length_a   1.000
_cell.length_b   1.000
_cell.length_c   1.000
_cell.angle_alpha   90.00
_cell.angle_beta   90.00
_cell.angle_gamma   90.00
#
_symmetry.space_group_name_H-M   'P 1'
#
loop_
_entity.id
_entity.type
_entity.pdbx_description
1 polymer ?
#
loop_
_entity_poly.entity_id
_entity_poly.type
_entity_poly.pdbx_seq_one_letter_code
_entity_poly.pdbx_strand_id
1 'polypeptide(L)'
;MDIDHLRSFDVEPAYFGLGFIQLKIKSNSRVHFYHDDLPVLAEEPHDHRYNFISYILQGKFEQTIYQFDADKELGKYLLEYENCQPYDGHNPVPNKLRGNLREVMSCRFQAGDYYNIDSSTLHKVRGRDNAITYLVRQDPIKDLAAVVRHEDDDRVCPFSEPIPVKQCWELIEDMLPKTDAEAPKKKKSKFGYHVANIPKGKIGEPSKIVEEAMEIADAHAQGVKLMAAVEMSDLYGALDRYREKHHPDLTMDDICAMYKVTRRAFDNGKRK
;
A
#
# COMPACT_ATOMS: atom_id res chain seq x y z
N MET A 1 -2.18 14.59 -1.73
CA MET A 1 -3.12 13.85 -2.62
C MET A 1 -4.40 14.64 -2.63
N ASP A 2 -4.97 14.93 -3.78
CA ASP A 2 -6.25 15.63 -3.90
C ASP A 2 -7.25 14.78 -4.68
N ILE A 3 -8.53 15.13 -4.62
CA ILE A 3 -9.63 14.33 -5.18
C ILE A 3 -9.58 14.28 -6.71
N ASP A 4 -9.20 15.39 -7.36
CA ASP A 4 -9.15 15.46 -8.82
C ASP A 4 -8.05 14.54 -9.37
N HIS A 5 -6.91 14.47 -8.68
CA HIS A 5 -5.86 13.54 -9.01
C HIS A 5 -6.33 12.09 -8.86
N LEU A 6 -7.05 11.75 -7.79
CA LEU A 6 -7.59 10.38 -7.61
C LEU A 6 -8.59 10.02 -8.72
N ARG A 7 -9.48 10.94 -9.08
CA ARG A 7 -10.45 10.74 -10.17
C ARG A 7 -9.79 10.63 -11.55
N SER A 8 -8.59 11.20 -11.74
CA SER A 8 -7.84 11.12 -13.00
C SER A 8 -7.34 9.71 -13.35
N PHE A 9 -7.34 8.77 -12.41
CA PHE A 9 -6.99 7.37 -12.67
C PHE A 9 -8.07 6.58 -13.42
N ASP A 10 -9.26 7.15 -13.62
CA ASP A 10 -10.41 6.51 -14.30
C ASP A 10 -10.74 5.13 -13.71
N VAL A 11 -10.78 5.05 -12.38
CA VAL A 11 -11.11 3.84 -11.62
C VAL A 11 -12.24 4.14 -10.63
N GLU A 12 -13.10 3.16 -10.41
CA GLU A 12 -14.20 3.30 -9.46
C GLU A 12 -13.78 2.80 -8.07
N PRO A 13 -14.12 3.54 -7.00
CA PRO A 13 -13.95 3.08 -5.64
C PRO A 13 -14.94 1.97 -5.32
N ALA A 14 -14.50 1.00 -4.54
CA ALA A 14 -15.34 -0.07 -4.04
C ALA A 14 -15.22 -0.18 -2.52
N TYR A 15 -16.37 -0.21 -1.84
CA TYR A 15 -16.42 -0.46 -0.41
C TYR A 15 -16.19 -1.95 -0.11
N PHE A 16 -15.41 -2.19 0.94
CA PHE A 16 -15.21 -3.51 1.54
C PHE A 16 -15.75 -3.52 2.96
N GLY A 17 -16.56 -4.51 3.29
CA GLY A 17 -17.12 -4.71 4.63
C GLY A 17 -16.09 -4.94 5.73
N LEU A 18 -14.81 -4.89 5.41
CA LEU A 18 -13.69 -4.80 6.35
C LEU A 18 -13.45 -3.36 6.87
N GLY A 19 -14.33 -2.42 6.56
CA GLY A 19 -14.29 -1.04 7.04
C GLY A 19 -13.42 -0.10 6.21
N PHE A 20 -13.26 -0.36 4.91
CA PHE A 20 -12.52 0.55 4.02
C PHE A 20 -13.10 0.62 2.62
N ILE A 21 -12.81 1.72 1.94
CA ILE A 21 -13.02 1.89 0.51
C ILE A 21 -11.69 1.64 -0.21
N GLN A 22 -11.69 0.82 -1.25
CA GLN A 22 -10.51 0.52 -2.06
C GLN A 22 -10.57 1.23 -3.41
N LEU A 23 -9.46 1.83 -3.80
CA LEU A 23 -9.21 2.37 -5.13
C LEU A 23 -8.05 1.61 -5.77
N LYS A 24 -8.31 0.88 -6.88
CA LYS A 24 -7.29 0.11 -7.60
C LYS A 24 -6.59 1.01 -8.62
N ILE A 25 -5.49 1.64 -8.25
CA ILE A 25 -4.75 2.59 -9.10
C ILE A 25 -4.07 1.89 -10.29
N LYS A 26 -3.47 0.72 -10.02
CA LYS A 26 -2.82 -0.13 -11.03
C LYS A 26 -3.10 -1.61 -10.72
N SER A 27 -2.66 -2.51 -11.59
CA SER A 27 -2.81 -3.96 -11.39
C SER A 27 -2.26 -4.45 -10.06
N ASN A 28 -1.17 -3.84 -9.57
CA ASN A 28 -0.48 -4.23 -8.35
C ASN A 28 -0.57 -3.20 -7.22
N SER A 29 -1.22 -2.05 -7.40
CA SER A 29 -1.28 -1.01 -6.37
C SER A 29 -2.69 -0.53 -6.08
N ARG A 30 -2.94 -0.20 -4.82
CA ARG A 30 -4.24 0.17 -4.27
C ARG A 30 -4.09 1.24 -3.22
N VAL A 31 -5.12 2.09 -3.11
CA VAL A 31 -5.28 2.98 -1.96
C VAL A 31 -6.49 2.51 -1.17
N HIS A 32 -6.34 2.40 0.13
CA HIS A 32 -7.43 2.11 1.06
C HIS A 32 -7.73 3.33 1.90
N PHE A 33 -9.03 3.63 2.02
CA PHE A 33 -9.57 4.75 2.78
C PHE A 33 -10.42 4.18 3.91
N TYR A 34 -9.95 4.30 5.15
CA TYR A 34 -10.62 3.84 6.37
C TYR A 34 -11.35 5.03 7.00
N HIS A 35 -12.51 5.37 6.48
CA HIS A 35 -13.35 6.42 7.06
C HIS A 35 -13.95 5.91 8.37
N ASP A 36 -13.91 6.72 9.44
CA ASP A 36 -14.33 6.29 10.78
C ASP A 36 -15.83 5.95 10.86
N ASP A 37 -16.66 6.48 9.96
CA ASP A 37 -18.09 6.17 9.87
C ASP A 37 -18.42 4.95 8.99
N LEU A 38 -17.43 4.30 8.36
CA LEU A 38 -17.71 3.11 7.56
C LEU A 38 -18.07 1.93 8.48
N PRO A 39 -19.16 1.20 8.16
CA PRO A 39 -19.48 -0.03 8.88
C PRO A 39 -18.37 -1.07 8.70
N VAL A 40 -18.18 -1.90 9.71
CA VAL A 40 -17.33 -3.08 9.63
C VAL A 40 -18.23 -4.30 9.73
N LEU A 41 -18.43 -4.99 8.62
CA LEU A 41 -19.33 -6.15 8.51
C LEU A 41 -18.60 -7.46 8.81
N ALA A 42 -17.31 -7.54 8.44
CA ALA A 42 -16.47 -8.70 8.64
C ALA A 42 -15.17 -8.27 9.33
N GLU A 43 -14.83 -8.93 10.41
CA GLU A 43 -13.63 -8.64 11.19
C GLU A 43 -12.72 -9.87 11.38
N GLU A 44 -12.92 -10.90 10.59
CA GLU A 44 -12.21 -12.15 10.73
C GLU A 44 -10.71 -11.99 10.40
N PRO A 45 -9.82 -12.61 11.19
CA PRO A 45 -8.44 -12.79 10.80
C PRO A 45 -8.33 -13.55 9.48
N HIS A 46 -7.58 -12.97 8.54
CA HIS A 46 -7.40 -13.53 7.21
C HIS A 46 -5.96 -13.37 6.71
N ASP A 47 -5.63 -14.11 5.66
CA ASP A 47 -4.40 -13.96 4.93
C ASP A 47 -4.67 -13.49 3.50
N HIS A 48 -3.63 -13.43 2.67
CA HIS A 48 -3.75 -12.95 1.30
C HIS A 48 -3.15 -13.95 0.30
N ARG A 49 -3.58 -13.87 -0.96
CA ARG A 49 -3.01 -14.68 -2.04
C ARG A 49 -1.61 -14.23 -2.47
N TYR A 50 -1.14 -13.09 -1.99
CA TYR A 50 0.10 -12.41 -2.37
C TYR A 50 0.76 -11.75 -1.17
N ASN A 51 2.07 -11.57 -1.25
CA ASN A 51 2.78 -10.69 -0.34
C ASN A 51 2.54 -9.24 -0.72
N PHE A 52 2.58 -8.34 0.26
CA PHE A 52 2.43 -6.92 -0.01
C PHE A 52 3.18 -6.04 1.00
N ILE A 53 3.41 -4.80 0.58
CA ILE A 53 3.87 -3.70 1.44
C ILE A 53 2.74 -2.69 1.51
N SER A 54 2.46 -2.18 2.70
CA SER A 54 1.49 -1.12 2.93
C SER A 54 2.13 0.07 3.62
N TYR A 55 1.97 1.25 3.05
CA TYR A 55 2.44 2.54 3.56
C TYR A 55 1.26 3.29 4.18
N ILE A 56 1.43 3.81 5.39
CA ILE A 56 0.41 4.61 6.06
C ILE A 56 0.61 6.06 5.63
N LEU A 57 -0.33 6.58 4.84
CA LEU A 57 -0.25 7.95 4.31
C LEU A 57 -0.86 8.98 5.27
N GLN A 58 -1.90 8.59 6.02
CA GLN A 58 -2.65 9.44 6.94
C GLN A 58 -3.24 8.60 8.07
N GLY A 59 -3.50 9.22 9.22
CA GLY A 59 -4.18 8.62 10.35
C GLY A 59 -3.33 7.60 11.11
N LYS A 60 -4.00 6.66 11.77
CA LYS A 60 -3.40 5.56 12.52
C LYS A 60 -3.93 4.22 12.03
N PHE A 61 -3.12 3.19 12.19
CA PHE A 61 -3.42 1.85 11.72
C PHE A 61 -2.99 0.82 12.76
N GLU A 62 -3.89 -0.06 13.13
CA GLU A 62 -3.62 -1.14 14.05
C GLU A 62 -3.66 -2.47 13.29
N GLN A 63 -2.67 -3.32 13.54
CA GLN A 63 -2.56 -4.64 12.94
C GLN A 63 -2.30 -5.67 14.03
N THR A 64 -3.10 -6.72 14.02
CA THR A 64 -2.91 -7.87 14.91
C THR A 64 -2.59 -9.10 14.08
N ILE A 65 -1.54 -9.81 14.45
CA ILE A 65 -1.07 -11.05 13.82
C ILE A 65 -1.55 -12.22 14.66
N TYR A 66 -2.04 -13.25 13.99
CA TYR A 66 -2.57 -14.47 14.61
C TYR A 66 -1.83 -15.70 14.16
N GLN A 67 -1.84 -16.70 15.02
CA GLN A 67 -1.43 -18.07 14.72
C GLN A 67 -2.66 -18.98 14.89
N PHE A 68 -2.84 -19.86 13.90
CA PHE A 68 -3.86 -20.91 13.94
C PHE A 68 -3.18 -22.26 14.18
N ASP A 69 -3.60 -22.94 15.25
CA ASP A 69 -3.12 -24.26 15.63
C ASP A 69 -4.26 -25.28 15.44
N ALA A 70 -4.07 -26.21 14.50
CA ALA A 70 -5.09 -27.21 14.18
C ALA A 70 -5.39 -28.13 15.38
N ASP A 71 -6.65 -28.22 15.77
CA ASP A 71 -7.15 -29.10 16.83
C ASP A 71 -8.57 -29.59 16.44
N LYS A 72 -8.66 -30.82 16.00
CA LYS A 72 -9.91 -31.39 15.47
C LYS A 72 -10.97 -31.66 16.53
N GLU A 73 -10.56 -31.82 17.79
CA GLU A 73 -11.46 -32.27 18.87
C GLU A 73 -11.97 -31.08 19.68
N LEU A 74 -11.10 -30.15 20.06
CA LEU A 74 -11.42 -29.10 21.04
C LEU A 74 -11.33 -27.68 20.44
N GLY A 75 -10.89 -27.54 19.19
CA GLY A 75 -10.77 -26.26 18.52
C GLY A 75 -12.12 -25.58 18.31
N LYS A 76 -12.21 -24.29 18.62
CA LYS A 76 -13.42 -23.46 18.49
C LYS A 76 -13.44 -22.57 17.25
N TYR A 77 -12.36 -22.56 16.49
CA TYR A 77 -12.21 -21.75 15.28
C TYR A 77 -12.18 -22.63 14.06
N LEU A 78 -12.71 -22.10 12.97
CA LEU A 78 -12.73 -22.73 11.65
C LEU A 78 -11.86 -21.91 10.71
N LEU A 79 -10.81 -22.54 10.16
CA LEU A 79 -10.04 -21.99 9.05
C LEU A 79 -10.66 -22.47 7.75
N GLU A 80 -11.07 -21.53 6.92
CA GLU A 80 -11.71 -21.76 5.63
C GLU A 80 -10.84 -21.12 4.53
N TYR A 81 -10.87 -21.69 3.34
CA TYR A 81 -10.18 -21.11 2.16
C TYR A 81 -11.22 -20.55 1.21
N GLU A 82 -10.97 -19.34 0.72
CA GLU A 82 -11.93 -18.67 -0.15
C GLU A 82 -11.27 -17.77 -1.21
N ASN A 83 -12.02 -17.55 -2.28
CA ASN A 83 -11.73 -16.53 -3.28
C ASN A 83 -12.93 -15.61 -3.37
N CYS A 84 -13.03 -14.67 -2.45
CA CYS A 84 -14.10 -13.68 -2.43
C CYS A 84 -13.84 -12.62 -3.50
N GLN A 85 -14.73 -12.49 -4.46
CA GLN A 85 -14.67 -11.46 -5.50
C GLN A 85 -15.93 -10.59 -5.40
N PRO A 86 -15.83 -9.26 -5.63
CA PRO A 86 -17.02 -8.44 -5.83
C PRO A 86 -17.81 -9.03 -7.00
N TYR A 87 -19.11 -9.26 -6.80
CA TYR A 87 -20.08 -9.72 -7.82
C TYR A 87 -20.14 -11.22 -8.14
N ASP A 88 -19.15 -12.02 -7.77
CA ASP A 88 -19.15 -13.47 -8.12
C ASP A 88 -19.80 -14.38 -7.06
N GLY A 89 -20.30 -13.78 -5.98
CA GLY A 89 -20.81 -14.54 -4.86
C GLY A 89 -19.71 -15.23 -4.07
N HIS A 90 -20.14 -15.91 -3.03
CA HIS A 90 -19.27 -16.54 -2.07
C HIS A 90 -19.15 -18.03 -2.43
N ASN A 91 -18.01 -18.44 -2.96
CA ASN A 91 -17.70 -19.84 -3.25
C ASN A 91 -16.78 -20.41 -2.16
N PRO A 92 -17.32 -20.96 -1.05
CA PRO A 92 -16.50 -21.59 -0.04
C PRO A 92 -15.92 -22.89 -0.57
N VAL A 93 -14.62 -23.08 -0.39
CA VAL A 93 -14.01 -24.39 -0.57
C VAL A 93 -14.39 -25.28 0.62
N PRO A 94 -14.85 -26.54 0.41
CA PRO A 94 -15.42 -27.40 1.46
C PRO A 94 -14.41 -27.84 2.53
N ASN A 95 -13.14 -27.54 2.42
CA ASN A 95 -12.12 -27.94 3.39
C ASN A 95 -12.03 -26.92 4.55
N LYS A 96 -12.71 -27.27 5.67
CA LYS A 96 -12.59 -26.54 6.92
C LYS A 96 -11.63 -27.26 7.84
N LEU A 97 -10.65 -26.54 8.38
CA LEU A 97 -9.82 -27.03 9.48
C LEU A 97 -10.34 -26.45 10.80
N ARG A 98 -10.58 -27.31 11.77
CA ARG A 98 -10.91 -26.89 13.13
C ARG A 98 -9.63 -26.69 13.93
N GLY A 99 -9.60 -25.67 14.78
CA GLY A 99 -8.42 -25.35 15.58
C GLY A 99 -8.63 -24.24 16.60
N ASN A 100 -7.54 -23.78 17.14
CA ASN A 100 -7.48 -22.67 18.08
C ASN A 100 -6.77 -21.48 17.43
N LEU A 101 -7.27 -20.27 17.69
CA LEU A 101 -6.70 -19.03 17.22
C LEU A 101 -6.05 -18.30 18.38
N ARG A 102 -4.81 -17.87 18.20
CA ARG A 102 -4.05 -17.15 19.21
C ARG A 102 -3.47 -15.86 18.63
N GLU A 103 -3.65 -14.76 19.33
CA GLU A 103 -2.95 -13.52 19.05
C GLU A 103 -1.46 -13.69 19.36
N VAL A 104 -0.61 -13.34 18.41
CA VAL A 104 0.86 -13.41 18.54
C VAL A 104 1.45 -12.05 18.80
N MET A 105 0.96 -11.05 18.06
CA MET A 105 1.51 -9.70 18.12
C MET A 105 0.44 -8.69 17.70
N SER A 106 0.43 -7.54 18.35
CA SER A 106 -0.33 -6.36 17.91
C SER A 106 0.62 -5.18 17.71
N CYS A 107 0.51 -4.51 16.57
CA CYS A 107 1.33 -3.38 16.19
C CYS A 107 0.46 -2.17 15.87
N ARG A 108 0.97 -0.98 16.17
CA ARG A 108 0.38 0.29 15.78
C ARG A 108 1.32 1.04 14.87
N PHE A 109 0.76 1.58 13.81
CA PHE A 109 1.43 2.38 12.81
C PHE A 109 0.77 3.75 12.72
N GLN A 110 1.52 4.73 12.29
CA GLN A 110 1.04 6.10 12.05
C GLN A 110 1.50 6.59 10.68
N ALA A 111 1.02 7.73 10.27
CA ALA A 111 1.44 8.34 9.00
C ALA A 111 2.97 8.41 8.89
N GLY A 112 3.49 7.92 7.75
CA GLY A 112 4.91 7.78 7.45
C GLY A 112 5.51 6.39 7.77
N ASP A 113 4.80 5.53 8.49
CA ASP A 113 5.23 4.15 8.72
C ASP A 113 4.83 3.23 7.55
N TYR A 114 5.41 2.05 7.51
CA TYR A 114 5.03 0.97 6.59
C TYR A 114 5.19 -0.40 7.25
N TYR A 115 4.53 -1.40 6.69
CA TYR A 115 4.68 -2.79 7.10
C TYR A 115 4.60 -3.74 5.90
N ASN A 116 5.20 -4.93 6.07
CA ASN A 116 5.15 -6.03 5.10
C ASN A 116 4.28 -7.15 5.64
N ILE A 117 3.53 -7.80 4.75
CA ILE A 117 2.76 -9.01 5.05
C ILE A 117 3.08 -10.08 4.03
N ASP A 118 3.43 -11.26 4.54
CA ASP A 118 3.53 -12.47 3.73
C ASP A 118 2.16 -13.09 3.49
N SER A 119 2.00 -13.75 2.37
CA SER A 119 0.74 -14.36 1.93
C SER A 119 0.16 -15.41 2.89
N SER A 120 0.97 -15.94 3.82
CA SER A 120 0.55 -16.92 4.83
C SER A 120 0.29 -16.32 6.21
N THR A 121 0.47 -15.01 6.37
CA THR A 121 0.31 -14.33 7.65
C THR A 121 -1.17 -14.03 7.92
N LEU A 122 -1.76 -14.74 8.89
CA LEU A 122 -3.10 -14.43 9.38
C LEU A 122 -3.05 -13.11 10.15
N HIS A 123 -3.83 -12.15 9.72
CA HIS A 123 -3.87 -10.84 10.35
C HIS A 123 -5.28 -10.23 10.31
N LYS A 124 -5.47 -9.24 11.16
CA LYS A 124 -6.64 -8.36 11.20
C LYS A 124 -6.15 -6.93 11.29
N VAL A 125 -6.84 -6.02 10.64
CA VAL A 125 -6.45 -4.61 10.59
C VAL A 125 -7.60 -3.69 10.96
N ARG A 126 -7.27 -2.54 11.54
CA ARG A 126 -8.18 -1.44 11.80
C ARG A 126 -7.52 -0.12 11.48
N GLY A 127 -8.11 0.63 10.58
CA GLY A 127 -7.81 2.04 10.39
C GLY A 127 -8.44 2.88 11.49
N ARG A 128 -7.78 4.00 11.85
CA ARG A 128 -8.23 4.98 12.86
C ARG A 128 -7.91 6.38 12.37
N ASP A 129 -8.64 7.36 12.89
CA ASP A 129 -8.42 8.77 12.59
C ASP A 129 -8.49 9.04 11.06
N ASN A 130 -9.47 8.46 10.37
CA ASN A 130 -9.61 8.54 8.92
C ASN A 130 -8.31 8.12 8.21
N ALA A 131 -7.85 6.89 8.47
CA ALA A 131 -6.59 6.40 7.94
C ALA A 131 -6.62 6.19 6.42
N ILE A 132 -5.51 6.54 5.76
CA ILE A 132 -5.30 6.28 4.33
C ILE A 132 -4.03 5.45 4.19
N THR A 133 -4.10 4.34 3.44
CA THR A 133 -2.93 3.49 3.17
C THR A 133 -2.73 3.30 1.67
N TYR A 134 -1.47 3.20 1.26
CA TYR A 134 -1.07 2.83 -0.09
C TYR A 134 -0.43 1.45 -0.06
N LEU A 135 -1.03 0.48 -0.76
CA LEU A 135 -0.62 -0.91 -0.78
C LEU A 135 -0.04 -1.28 -2.15
N VAL A 136 1.14 -1.89 -2.14
CA VAL A 136 1.77 -2.50 -3.32
C VAL A 136 1.87 -3.99 -3.10
N ARG A 137 1.17 -4.77 -3.93
CA ARG A 137 1.19 -6.23 -3.88
C ARG A 137 2.16 -6.83 -4.88
N GLN A 138 2.68 -8.00 -4.56
CA GLN A 138 3.36 -8.88 -5.50
C GLN A 138 2.34 -9.73 -6.30
N ASP A 139 2.82 -10.52 -7.24
CA ASP A 139 1.98 -11.47 -7.95
C ASP A 139 1.42 -12.53 -6.99
N PRO A 140 0.23 -13.09 -7.28
CA PRO A 140 -0.35 -14.14 -6.47
C PRO A 140 0.56 -15.37 -6.38
N ILE A 141 0.73 -15.86 -5.15
CA ILE A 141 1.53 -17.08 -4.84
C ILE A 141 0.60 -18.28 -4.67
N LYS A 142 -0.67 -18.03 -4.32
CA LYS A 142 -1.70 -19.05 -4.11
C LYS A 142 -3.05 -18.59 -4.66
N ASP A 143 -3.93 -19.54 -4.94
CA ASP A 143 -5.24 -19.26 -5.56
C ASP A 143 -6.28 -18.77 -4.56
N LEU A 144 -6.19 -19.21 -3.30
CA LEU A 144 -7.17 -18.95 -2.26
C LEU A 144 -6.52 -18.23 -1.07
N ALA A 145 -7.31 -17.38 -0.42
CA ALA A 145 -6.97 -16.80 0.88
C ALA A 145 -7.59 -17.64 2.01
N ALA A 146 -6.94 -17.64 3.17
CA ALA A 146 -7.49 -18.25 4.38
C ALA A 146 -8.22 -17.19 5.21
N VAL A 147 -9.36 -17.58 5.79
CA VAL A 147 -10.14 -16.79 6.76
C VAL A 147 -10.39 -17.64 7.98
N VAL A 148 -10.25 -17.09 9.17
CA VAL A 148 -10.49 -17.79 10.43
C VAL A 148 -11.61 -17.11 11.20
N ARG A 149 -12.65 -17.88 11.55
CA ARG A 149 -13.78 -17.39 12.33
C ARG A 149 -14.08 -18.32 13.51
N HIS A 150 -14.77 -17.83 14.52
CA HIS A 150 -15.31 -18.68 15.56
C HIS A 150 -16.41 -19.58 14.98
N GLU A 151 -16.58 -20.79 15.51
CA GLU A 151 -17.57 -21.75 15.00
C GLU A 151 -19.02 -21.29 15.15
N ASP A 152 -19.28 -20.44 16.13
CA ASP A 152 -20.61 -19.88 16.42
C ASP A 152 -20.90 -18.59 15.64
N ASP A 153 -19.91 -18.03 14.93
CA ASP A 153 -20.10 -16.80 14.16
C ASP A 153 -20.73 -17.11 12.81
N ASP A 154 -21.73 -16.35 12.43
CA ASP A 154 -22.27 -16.37 11.09
C ASP A 154 -21.26 -15.81 10.10
N ARG A 155 -21.19 -16.44 8.94
CA ARG A 155 -20.33 -15.98 7.87
C ARG A 155 -20.93 -14.77 7.18
N VAL A 156 -20.23 -13.64 7.24
CA VAL A 156 -20.61 -12.42 6.54
C VAL A 156 -19.72 -12.23 5.32
N CYS A 157 -20.34 -12.08 4.14
CA CYS A 157 -19.60 -11.70 2.95
C CYS A 157 -19.22 -10.21 3.03
N PRO A 158 -17.95 -9.84 2.91
CA PRO A 158 -17.53 -8.44 2.98
C PRO A 158 -18.08 -7.55 1.85
N PHE A 159 -18.78 -8.14 0.89
CA PHE A 159 -19.46 -7.45 -0.21
C PHE A 159 -20.99 -7.49 -0.14
N SER A 160 -21.58 -7.97 0.99
CA SER A 160 -23.03 -8.14 1.13
C SER A 160 -23.79 -6.82 1.15
N GLU A 161 -23.16 -5.74 1.60
CA GLU A 161 -23.76 -4.41 1.72
C GLU A 161 -22.94 -3.38 0.93
N PRO A 162 -23.15 -3.28 -0.38
CA PRO A 162 -22.39 -2.34 -1.22
C PRO A 162 -22.78 -0.90 -0.92
N ILE A 163 -21.80 -0.01 -0.86
CA ILE A 163 -22.01 1.44 -0.83
C ILE A 163 -21.94 1.96 -2.27
N PRO A 164 -22.88 2.85 -2.68
CA PRO A 164 -22.86 3.43 -4.03
C PRO A 164 -21.56 4.17 -4.32
N VAL A 165 -21.05 4.04 -5.55
CA VAL A 165 -19.79 4.67 -6.01
C VAL A 165 -19.75 6.18 -5.69
N LYS A 166 -20.87 6.88 -5.90
CA LYS A 166 -20.98 8.30 -5.56
C LYS A 166 -20.71 8.56 -4.08
N GLN A 167 -21.31 7.78 -3.19
CA GLN A 167 -21.11 7.90 -1.74
C GLN A 167 -19.68 7.53 -1.34
N CYS A 168 -19.08 6.53 -1.99
CA CYS A 168 -17.66 6.22 -1.78
C CYS A 168 -16.77 7.42 -2.10
N TRP A 169 -17.04 8.15 -3.19
CA TRP A 169 -16.29 9.35 -3.53
C TRP A 169 -16.50 10.50 -2.53
N GLU A 170 -17.72 10.67 -2.01
CA GLU A 170 -18.02 11.66 -0.97
C GLU A 170 -17.24 11.39 0.32
N LEU A 171 -17.20 10.13 0.76
CA LEU A 171 -16.42 9.71 1.93
C LEU A 171 -14.90 9.87 1.71
N ILE A 172 -14.39 9.53 0.54
CA ILE A 172 -12.97 9.75 0.20
C ILE A 172 -12.64 11.25 0.25
N GLU A 173 -13.50 12.10 -0.31
CA GLU A 173 -13.31 13.55 -0.32
C GLU A 173 -13.29 14.15 1.09
N ASP A 174 -14.12 13.64 2.01
CA ASP A 174 -14.14 14.09 3.40
C ASP A 174 -12.85 13.73 4.16
N MET A 175 -12.20 12.61 3.81
CA MET A 175 -10.93 12.18 4.40
C MET A 175 -9.73 12.98 3.89
N LEU A 176 -9.83 13.58 2.71
CA LEU A 176 -8.72 14.33 2.14
C LEU A 176 -8.59 15.70 2.81
N PRO A 177 -7.36 16.23 2.94
CA PRO A 177 -7.16 17.57 3.47
C PRO A 177 -8.01 18.55 2.67
N LYS A 178 -8.98 19.20 3.33
CA LYS A 178 -9.74 20.28 2.72
C LYS A 178 -8.72 21.35 2.34
N THR A 179 -8.65 21.68 1.09
CA THR A 179 -7.88 22.84 0.65
C THR A 179 -8.58 24.04 1.27
N ASP A 180 -8.10 24.47 2.45
CA ASP A 180 -8.62 25.66 3.10
C ASP A 180 -8.56 26.84 2.13
N ALA A 181 -9.72 27.29 1.69
CA ALA A 181 -9.85 28.51 0.91
C ALA A 181 -9.37 29.76 1.71
N GLU A 182 -8.94 29.57 2.98
CA GLU A 182 -8.47 30.62 3.89
C GLU A 182 -7.12 30.33 4.57
N ALA A 183 -6.37 29.29 4.15
CA ALA A 183 -4.97 29.26 4.53
C ALA A 183 -4.29 30.54 4.00
N PRO A 184 -3.51 31.28 4.81
CA PRO A 184 -2.84 32.49 4.35
C PRO A 184 -2.12 32.12 3.06
N LYS A 185 -2.46 32.81 1.95
CA LYS A 185 -1.90 32.57 0.60
C LYS A 185 -0.38 32.45 0.73
N LYS A 186 0.11 31.26 1.01
CA LYS A 186 1.52 30.95 0.79
C LYS A 186 1.71 31.32 -0.66
N LYS A 187 2.51 32.34 -0.92
CA LYS A 187 2.91 32.72 -2.27
C LYS A 187 3.19 31.42 -2.98
N LYS A 188 2.37 31.09 -4.02
CA LYS A 188 2.63 29.91 -4.86
C LYS A 188 4.11 29.99 -5.19
N SER A 189 4.89 29.06 -4.62
CA SER A 189 6.30 29.02 -4.99
C SER A 189 6.28 28.77 -6.49
N LYS A 190 7.03 29.57 -7.23
CA LYS A 190 7.15 29.46 -8.68
C LYS A 190 7.77 28.10 -9.09
N PHE A 191 8.04 27.23 -8.12
CA PHE A 191 8.97 26.09 -8.15
C PHE A 191 8.36 24.79 -7.55
N GLY A 192 7.05 24.54 -7.68
CA GLY A 192 6.43 23.29 -7.22
C GLY A 192 6.53 23.08 -5.69
N TYR A 193 6.62 21.82 -5.25
CA TYR A 193 6.69 21.42 -3.83
C TYR A 193 8.14 21.42 -3.28
N HIS A 194 9.15 21.50 -4.14
CA HIS A 194 10.54 21.67 -3.72
C HIS A 194 10.79 23.08 -3.21
N VAL A 195 11.50 23.16 -2.09
CA VAL A 195 11.89 24.44 -1.49
C VAL A 195 13.16 25.00 -2.13
N ALA A 196 14.06 24.11 -2.54
CA ALA A 196 15.26 24.47 -3.27
C ALA A 196 14.96 24.87 -4.73
N ASN A 197 15.78 25.77 -5.28
CA ASN A 197 15.76 26.07 -6.71
C ASN A 197 16.57 25.02 -7.46
N ILE A 198 15.89 24.00 -7.98
CA ILE A 198 16.53 22.87 -8.66
C ILE A 198 16.47 23.08 -10.17
N PRO A 199 17.61 23.13 -10.87
CA PRO A 199 17.64 23.29 -12.31
C PRO A 199 16.98 22.10 -13.01
N LYS A 200 16.10 22.37 -13.98
CA LYS A 200 15.43 21.31 -14.74
C LYS A 200 16.38 20.67 -15.75
N GLY A 201 16.47 19.35 -15.71
CA GLY A 201 17.24 18.52 -16.61
C GLY A 201 16.45 18.07 -17.83
N LYS A 202 17.15 17.45 -18.77
CA LYS A 202 16.56 16.88 -19.99
C LYS A 202 16.54 15.37 -19.91
N ILE A 203 15.37 14.77 -20.15
CA ILE A 203 15.17 13.30 -20.12
C ILE A 203 16.17 12.60 -21.05
N GLY A 204 16.81 11.55 -20.56
CA GLY A 204 17.85 10.81 -21.26
C GLY A 204 19.23 11.48 -21.24
N GLU A 205 19.42 12.58 -20.49
CA GLU A 205 20.69 13.26 -20.31
C GLU A 205 21.13 13.24 -18.83
N PRO A 206 22.44 13.34 -18.56
CA PRO A 206 22.95 13.39 -17.18
C PRO A 206 22.32 14.50 -16.33
N SER A 207 21.90 15.60 -16.96
CA SER A 207 21.24 16.71 -16.26
C SER A 207 19.94 16.31 -15.59
N LYS A 208 19.19 15.34 -16.13
CA LYS A 208 17.97 14.83 -15.48
C LYS A 208 18.28 13.98 -14.25
N ILE A 209 19.33 13.18 -14.30
CA ILE A 209 19.81 12.40 -13.16
C ILE A 209 20.22 13.34 -12.00
N VAL A 210 20.91 14.45 -12.34
CA VAL A 210 21.32 15.46 -11.35
C VAL A 210 20.10 16.15 -10.74
N GLU A 211 19.10 16.51 -11.54
CA GLU A 211 17.83 17.08 -11.06
C GLU A 211 17.19 16.18 -10.01
N GLU A 212 16.91 14.91 -10.34
CA GLU A 212 16.25 13.96 -9.44
C GLU A 212 17.07 13.72 -8.16
N ALA A 213 18.38 13.66 -8.26
CA ALA A 213 19.24 13.55 -7.07
C ALA A 213 19.15 14.78 -6.15
N MET A 214 19.00 15.98 -6.71
CA MET A 214 18.80 17.21 -5.94
C MET A 214 17.40 17.26 -5.33
N GLU A 215 16.38 16.74 -6.01
CA GLU A 215 15.02 16.64 -5.52
C GLU A 215 14.92 15.68 -4.33
N ILE A 216 15.63 14.53 -4.37
CA ILE A 216 15.77 13.63 -3.22
C ILE A 216 16.40 14.37 -2.01
N ALA A 217 17.48 15.12 -2.24
CA ALA A 217 18.16 15.85 -1.18
C ALA A 217 17.28 16.93 -0.55
N ASP A 218 16.50 17.64 -1.37
CA ASP A 218 15.55 18.66 -0.92
C ASP A 218 14.39 18.03 -0.12
N ALA A 219 13.82 16.95 -0.61
CA ALA A 219 12.76 16.19 0.10
C ALA A 219 13.27 15.65 1.45
N HIS A 220 14.51 15.15 1.49
CA HIS A 220 15.16 14.70 2.72
C HIS A 220 15.36 15.83 3.71
N ALA A 221 15.84 17.00 3.25
CA ALA A 221 16.04 18.19 4.09
C ALA A 221 14.72 18.73 4.66
N GLN A 222 13.61 18.56 3.94
CA GLN A 222 12.27 18.90 4.41
C GLN A 222 11.69 17.87 5.42
N GLY A 223 12.34 16.73 5.63
CA GLY A 223 11.88 15.64 6.47
C GLY A 223 10.70 14.84 5.88
N VAL A 224 10.40 14.99 4.59
CA VAL A 224 9.26 14.34 3.92
C VAL A 224 9.69 13.04 3.28
N LYS A 225 9.72 11.96 4.06
CA LYS A 225 10.17 10.62 3.63
C LYS A 225 9.45 10.11 2.39
N LEU A 226 8.14 10.35 2.27
CA LEU A 226 7.38 9.90 1.11
C LEU A 226 7.82 10.61 -0.17
N MET A 227 8.05 11.93 -0.12
CA MET A 227 8.60 12.67 -1.26
C MET A 227 9.96 12.13 -1.67
N ALA A 228 10.86 11.92 -0.71
CA ALA A 228 12.16 11.33 -0.99
C ALA A 228 12.05 9.96 -1.69
N ALA A 229 11.06 9.14 -1.33
CA ALA A 229 10.81 7.86 -1.99
C ALA A 229 10.26 8.02 -3.42
N VAL A 230 9.41 9.03 -3.67
CA VAL A 230 8.92 9.37 -5.01
C VAL A 230 10.09 9.82 -5.89
N GLU A 231 10.93 10.74 -5.39
CA GLU A 231 12.11 11.23 -6.11
C GLU A 231 13.15 10.12 -6.39
N MET A 232 13.26 9.13 -5.49
CA MET A 232 14.06 7.92 -5.77
C MET A 232 13.50 7.12 -6.95
N SER A 233 12.18 7.03 -7.11
CA SER A 233 11.53 6.39 -8.25
C SER A 233 11.79 7.17 -9.54
N ASP A 234 11.76 8.50 -9.49
CA ASP A 234 11.99 9.37 -10.63
C ASP A 234 13.47 9.33 -11.05
N LEU A 235 14.40 9.29 -10.08
CA LEU A 235 15.82 9.04 -10.34
C LEU A 235 16.03 7.69 -11.04
N TYR A 236 15.34 6.63 -10.62
CA TYR A 236 15.41 5.32 -11.29
C TYR A 236 14.94 5.43 -12.74
N GLY A 237 13.83 6.12 -12.99
CA GLY A 237 13.33 6.40 -14.34
C GLY A 237 14.31 7.24 -15.18
N ALA A 238 14.95 8.24 -14.59
CA ALA A 238 15.97 9.06 -15.27
C ALA A 238 17.22 8.25 -15.66
N LEU A 239 17.66 7.33 -14.77
CA LEU A 239 18.76 6.40 -15.05
C LEU A 239 18.41 5.42 -16.18
N ASP A 240 17.19 4.88 -16.19
CA ASP A 240 16.75 3.96 -17.25
C ASP A 240 16.70 4.67 -18.63
N ARG A 241 16.16 5.89 -18.70
CA ARG A 241 16.14 6.68 -19.92
C ARG A 241 17.55 7.08 -20.41
N TYR A 242 18.45 7.36 -19.49
CA TYR A 242 19.86 7.59 -19.83
C TYR A 242 20.50 6.32 -20.39
N ARG A 243 20.30 5.17 -19.76
CA ARG A 243 20.77 3.87 -20.23
C ARG A 243 20.25 3.56 -21.63
N GLU A 244 18.92 3.64 -21.83
CA GLU A 244 18.32 3.40 -23.17
C GLU A 244 18.98 4.20 -24.27
N LYS A 245 19.29 5.46 -23.97
CA LYS A 245 19.87 6.38 -24.96
C LYS A 245 21.36 6.15 -25.23
N HIS A 246 22.15 5.88 -24.19
CA HIS A 246 23.61 5.88 -24.27
C HIS A 246 24.23 4.48 -24.16
N HIS A 247 23.49 3.50 -23.63
CA HIS A 247 23.92 2.13 -23.41
C HIS A 247 22.79 1.13 -23.72
N PRO A 248 22.28 1.11 -24.98
CA PRO A 248 21.10 0.29 -25.33
C PRO A 248 21.32 -1.22 -25.15
N ASP A 249 22.56 -1.68 -25.17
CA ASP A 249 22.94 -3.08 -25.00
C ASP A 249 22.93 -3.53 -23.51
N LEU A 250 22.78 -2.62 -22.55
CA LEU A 250 22.66 -2.92 -21.13
C LEU A 250 21.18 -2.91 -20.72
N THR A 251 20.81 -3.77 -19.81
CA THR A 251 19.51 -3.73 -19.11
C THR A 251 19.65 -3.12 -17.72
N MET A 252 18.54 -2.73 -17.11
CA MET A 252 18.57 -2.32 -15.68
C MET A 252 18.97 -3.47 -14.76
N ASP A 253 18.70 -4.71 -15.14
CA ASP A 253 19.14 -5.91 -14.40
C ASP A 253 20.66 -6.07 -14.45
N ASP A 254 21.30 -5.78 -15.59
CA ASP A 254 22.76 -5.77 -15.70
C ASP A 254 23.36 -4.71 -14.76
N ILE A 255 22.80 -3.50 -14.74
CA ILE A 255 23.25 -2.42 -13.84
C ILE A 255 23.07 -2.85 -12.37
N CYS A 256 21.94 -3.51 -12.04
CA CYS A 256 21.69 -4.03 -10.70
C CYS A 256 22.71 -5.13 -10.34
N ALA A 257 23.06 -6.01 -11.27
CA ALA A 257 24.10 -7.04 -11.06
C ALA A 257 25.47 -6.40 -10.83
N MET A 258 25.85 -5.41 -11.61
CA MET A 258 27.09 -4.63 -11.43
C MET A 258 27.11 -3.93 -10.08
N TYR A 259 26.00 -3.32 -9.65
CA TYR A 259 25.87 -2.68 -8.35
C TYR A 259 26.15 -3.68 -7.20
N LYS A 260 25.62 -4.90 -7.26
CA LYS A 260 25.84 -5.93 -6.23
C LYS A 260 27.33 -6.27 -6.07
N VAL A 261 28.12 -6.19 -7.15
CA VAL A 261 29.57 -6.40 -7.10
C VAL A 261 30.28 -5.20 -6.49
N THR A 262 29.91 -3.98 -6.88
CA THR A 262 30.52 -2.74 -6.38
C THR A 262 30.17 -2.45 -4.93
N ARG A 263 28.93 -2.80 -4.49
CA ARG A 263 28.46 -2.64 -3.11
C ARG A 263 29.42 -3.26 -2.10
N ARG A 264 29.95 -4.47 -2.38
CA ARG A 264 30.93 -5.11 -1.51
C ARG A 264 32.18 -4.26 -1.25
N ALA A 265 32.56 -3.44 -2.22
CA ALA A 265 33.72 -2.56 -2.07
C ALA A 265 33.42 -1.35 -1.17
N PHE A 266 32.18 -0.86 -1.14
CA PHE A 266 31.73 0.15 -0.17
C PHE A 266 31.55 -0.44 1.23
N ASP A 267 30.87 -1.59 1.35
CA ASP A 267 30.59 -2.25 2.63
C ASP A 267 31.92 -2.67 3.35
N ASN A 268 32.96 -3.00 2.57
CA ASN A 268 34.27 -3.38 3.11
C ASN A 268 35.23 -2.17 3.30
N GLY A 269 34.77 -0.93 3.11
CA GLY A 269 35.57 0.27 3.26
C GLY A 269 36.71 0.42 2.22
N LYS A 270 36.72 -0.39 1.16
CA LYS A 270 37.73 -0.31 0.06
C LYS A 270 37.46 0.82 -0.93
N ARG A 271 36.27 1.40 -0.91
CA ARG A 271 35.89 2.63 -1.60
C ARG A 271 35.30 3.58 -0.57
N LYS A 272 35.78 4.82 -0.58
CA LYS A 272 35.21 5.93 0.20
C LYS A 272 34.34 6.80 -0.69
#